data_0ac7d9658bd003cef2936badee4eea4a
#
_entry.id   0ac7d9658bd003cef2936badee4eea4a
#
_cell.length_a   1.000
_cell.length_b   1.000
_cell.length_c   1.000
_cell.angle_alpha   90.00
_cell.angle_beta   90.00
_cell.angle_gamma   90.00
#
_symmetry.space_group_name_H-M   'P 1'
#
loop_
_entity.id
_entity.type
_entity.pdbx_description
1 polymer ?
#
loop_
_entity_poly.entity_id
_entity_poly.type
_entity_poly.pdbx_seq_one_letter_code
_entity_poly.pdbx_strand_id
1 'polypeptide(L)'
;MINNTDFNVKTAEKIPMQKTSVFRATESRQFAHHPFICKFKDSFIAMFSSGKIHEDDLGQRVALSYSKDFFNWTKPVLLEVTGQKDSVDTACGMYVFNDKLYLYVGTFFYDRNHVKENGERVFEDKGHTDTKLYVVESSDGVTFSEPVFTGLKMVPNMPPKRLKNGKTVICGNFLFAVNDEFENRPNNWKTESFCSDLTIDDSESFYRASEKAGLNTVVCECDLFEKDDETFVSLFRSQKKEYFGYLYASESKDLKEWTLPTKTDFTNDTSKFCVGRLANGKYYYVGNPVVGNGRCPLVMSVSVGGENFTEHYVLTDEKPSVRYKGFAKFGACAYPYAFEDGDYFYVIYSVNKEDVQALRFKTNELNGNK
;
A
#
# COMPACT_ATOMS: atom_id res chain seq x y z
N MET A 1 -4.12 22.84 -7.41
CA MET A 1 -4.11 21.50 -8.09
C MET A 1 -2.85 20.79 -7.64
N ILE A 2 -2.98 19.54 -7.23
CA ILE A 2 -1.85 18.75 -6.71
C ILE A 2 -0.86 18.46 -7.84
N ASN A 3 0.42 18.71 -7.60
CA ASN A 3 1.45 18.57 -8.63
C ASN A 3 2.85 18.29 -8.05
N ASN A 4 3.71 17.77 -8.93
CA ASN A 4 5.16 17.63 -8.74
C ASN A 4 5.91 18.11 -9.98
N THR A 5 5.44 19.18 -10.59
CA THR A 5 5.94 19.69 -11.89
C THR A 5 7.42 20.06 -11.87
N ASP A 6 7.97 20.36 -10.71
CA ASP A 6 9.40 20.67 -10.53
C ASP A 6 10.28 19.42 -10.44
N PHE A 7 9.67 18.22 -10.42
CA PHE A 7 10.42 16.99 -10.30
C PHE A 7 11.31 16.76 -11.53
N ASN A 8 12.59 16.61 -11.26
CA ASN A 8 13.58 16.19 -12.25
C ASN A 8 14.56 15.22 -11.58
N VAL A 9 14.61 13.99 -12.08
CA VAL A 9 15.46 12.92 -11.52
C VAL A 9 16.95 13.27 -11.50
N LYS A 10 17.40 14.16 -12.39
CA LYS A 10 18.81 14.58 -12.47
C LYS A 10 19.20 15.60 -11.40
N THR A 11 18.23 16.36 -10.91
CA THR A 11 18.43 17.41 -9.90
C THR A 11 17.83 17.08 -8.55
N ALA A 12 17.06 15.98 -8.44
CA ALA A 12 16.53 15.48 -7.18
C ALA A 12 17.67 15.10 -6.24
N GLU A 13 17.52 15.45 -4.97
CA GLU A 13 18.56 15.28 -3.97
C GLU A 13 18.79 13.80 -3.64
N LYS A 14 20.04 13.47 -3.32
CA LYS A 14 20.43 12.17 -2.76
C LYS A 14 20.85 12.39 -1.30
N ILE A 15 20.13 11.78 -0.38
CA ILE A 15 20.42 11.87 1.05
C ILE A 15 21.09 10.59 1.55
N PRO A 16 21.89 10.66 2.64
CA PRO A 16 22.47 9.47 3.24
C PRO A 16 21.39 8.49 3.73
N MET A 17 21.44 7.26 3.27
CA MET A 17 20.46 6.24 3.62
C MET A 17 21.12 4.93 4.05
N GLN A 18 20.44 4.22 4.93
CA GLN A 18 20.78 2.86 5.32
C GLN A 18 19.75 1.90 4.71
N LYS A 19 20.23 0.92 3.95
CA LYS A 19 19.38 -0.07 3.23
C LYS A 19 19.61 -1.47 3.79
N THR A 20 18.57 -2.28 3.80
CA THR A 20 18.61 -3.68 4.22
C THR A 20 17.69 -4.54 3.36
N SER A 21 18.01 -5.83 3.28
CA SER A 21 17.16 -6.86 2.67
C SER A 21 16.31 -7.52 3.74
N VAL A 22 14.98 -7.36 3.63
CA VAL A 22 14.02 -8.00 4.52
C VAL A 22 13.73 -9.44 4.10
N PHE A 23 13.58 -9.65 2.79
CA PHE A 23 13.35 -10.95 2.21
C PHE A 23 13.99 -11.04 0.82
N ARG A 24 14.56 -12.19 0.52
CA ARG A 24 15.03 -12.55 -0.81
C ARG A 24 14.32 -13.80 -1.29
N ALA A 25 13.72 -13.72 -2.47
CA ALA A 25 13.01 -14.84 -3.08
C ALA A 25 13.91 -16.07 -3.26
N THR A 26 13.30 -17.22 -3.06
CA THR A 26 13.91 -18.55 -3.20
C THR A 26 13.21 -19.32 -4.32
N GLU A 27 13.76 -20.47 -4.72
CA GLU A 27 13.14 -21.35 -5.71
C GLU A 27 11.73 -21.82 -5.32
N SER A 28 11.47 -22.00 -4.03
CA SER A 28 10.17 -22.44 -3.52
C SER A 28 9.17 -21.31 -3.28
N ARG A 29 9.64 -20.06 -3.21
CA ARG A 29 8.82 -18.86 -2.99
C ARG A 29 9.42 -17.70 -3.78
N GLN A 30 8.98 -17.59 -5.01
CA GLN A 30 9.53 -16.67 -6.00
C GLN A 30 8.80 -15.32 -6.04
N PHE A 31 7.67 -15.20 -5.35
CA PHE A 31 6.84 -13.99 -5.32
C PHE A 31 6.83 -13.38 -3.91
N ALA A 32 7.10 -12.05 -3.84
CA ALA A 32 6.89 -11.24 -2.65
C ALA A 32 6.45 -9.82 -3.03
N HIS A 33 5.32 -9.37 -2.49
CA HIS A 33 4.73 -8.07 -2.80
C HIS A 33 3.89 -7.52 -1.65
N HIS A 34 3.30 -6.32 -1.84
CA HIS A 34 2.47 -5.62 -0.84
C HIS A 34 3.17 -5.49 0.53
N PRO A 35 4.42 -4.95 0.58
CA PRO A 35 5.15 -4.90 1.82
C PRO A 35 4.68 -3.75 2.71
N PHE A 36 4.67 -4.01 4.01
CA PHE A 36 4.44 -3.04 5.08
C PHE A 36 5.49 -3.24 6.16
N ILE A 37 5.79 -2.18 6.90
CA ILE A 37 6.71 -2.21 8.03
C ILE A 37 6.14 -1.35 9.14
N CYS A 38 6.28 -1.82 10.38
CA CYS A 38 6.01 -1.02 11.56
C CYS A 38 7.07 -1.28 12.64
N LYS A 39 7.10 -0.41 13.62
CA LYS A 39 7.80 -0.65 14.88
C LYS A 39 6.76 -0.93 15.95
N PHE A 40 6.89 -2.06 16.60
CA PHE A 40 6.04 -2.44 17.70
C PHE A 40 6.89 -2.92 18.87
N LYS A 41 6.75 -2.24 20.00
CA LYS A 41 7.66 -2.40 21.14
C LYS A 41 9.12 -2.26 20.70
N ASP A 42 9.95 -3.24 21.00
CA ASP A 42 11.40 -3.22 20.70
C ASP A 42 11.75 -3.90 19.37
N SER A 43 10.78 -4.06 18.46
CA SER A 43 11.00 -4.81 17.21
C SER A 43 10.43 -4.07 16.01
N PHE A 44 11.14 -4.15 14.90
CA PHE A 44 10.58 -3.92 13.58
C PHE A 44 9.88 -5.20 13.11
N ILE A 45 8.71 -5.05 12.53
CA ILE A 45 7.94 -6.13 11.93
C ILE A 45 7.68 -5.75 10.48
N ALA A 46 8.06 -6.62 9.56
CA ALA A 46 7.72 -6.52 8.16
C ALA A 46 6.65 -7.55 7.82
N MET A 47 5.63 -7.11 7.09
CA MET A 47 4.52 -7.92 6.61
C MET A 47 4.47 -7.82 5.09
N PHE A 48 4.33 -8.93 4.37
CA PHE A 48 4.24 -8.93 2.92
C PHE A 48 3.52 -10.18 2.40
N SER A 49 2.91 -10.07 1.21
CA SER A 49 2.37 -11.23 0.50
C SER A 49 3.50 -12.06 -0.07
N SER A 50 3.45 -13.38 0.06
CA SER A 50 4.46 -14.30 -0.46
C SER A 50 3.81 -15.53 -1.10
N GLY A 51 4.19 -15.81 -2.34
CA GLY A 51 3.64 -16.88 -3.18
C GLY A 51 4.70 -17.76 -3.83
N LYS A 52 4.26 -18.82 -4.50
CA LYS A 52 5.18 -19.75 -5.15
C LYS A 52 5.84 -19.12 -6.38
N ILE A 53 5.06 -18.59 -7.32
CA ILE A 53 5.56 -18.11 -8.61
C ILE A 53 4.97 -16.73 -8.94
N HIS A 54 3.63 -16.61 -9.03
CA HIS A 54 2.93 -15.45 -9.56
C HIS A 54 2.23 -14.64 -8.45
N GLU A 55 1.78 -13.47 -8.81
CA GLU A 55 0.84 -12.72 -7.99
C GLU A 55 -0.51 -13.44 -7.96
N ASP A 56 -1.08 -13.54 -6.75
CA ASP A 56 -2.39 -14.14 -6.50
C ASP A 56 -2.52 -15.64 -6.86
N ASP A 57 -1.41 -16.38 -6.87
CA ASP A 57 -1.45 -17.84 -6.99
C ASP A 57 -2.08 -18.49 -5.76
N LEU A 58 -2.75 -19.63 -5.97
CA LEU A 58 -3.21 -20.49 -4.86
C LEU A 58 -2.05 -20.81 -3.91
N GLY A 59 -2.33 -20.65 -2.61
CA GLY A 59 -1.32 -20.82 -1.58
C GLY A 59 -0.39 -19.63 -1.40
N GLN A 60 -0.69 -18.47 -1.98
CA GLN A 60 -0.15 -17.20 -1.53
C GLN A 60 -0.58 -16.97 -0.07
N ARG A 61 0.35 -16.56 0.76
CA ARG A 61 0.12 -16.30 2.19
C ARG A 61 0.77 -14.99 2.60
N VAL A 62 0.34 -14.45 3.69
CA VAL A 62 1.02 -13.35 4.36
C VAL A 62 2.22 -13.89 5.11
N ALA A 63 3.35 -13.22 4.96
CA ALA A 63 4.61 -13.53 5.63
C ALA A 63 4.99 -12.41 6.59
N LEU A 64 5.51 -12.78 7.76
CA LEU A 64 6.04 -11.86 8.77
C LEU A 64 7.53 -12.11 8.97
N SER A 65 8.32 -11.04 9.01
CA SER A 65 9.74 -11.06 9.34
C SER A 65 10.03 -10.02 10.42
N TYR A 66 10.96 -10.31 11.30
CA TYR A 66 11.24 -9.51 12.50
C TYR A 66 12.68 -9.05 12.55
N SER A 67 12.92 -7.86 13.09
CA SER A 67 14.25 -7.33 13.36
C SER A 67 14.30 -6.51 14.64
N LYS A 68 15.37 -6.65 15.42
CA LYS A 68 15.61 -5.79 16.60
C LYS A 68 16.39 -4.52 16.27
N ASP A 69 17.13 -4.53 15.18
CA ASP A 69 18.09 -3.48 14.82
C ASP A 69 17.83 -2.83 13.45
N PHE A 70 16.75 -3.26 12.76
CA PHE A 70 16.42 -2.89 11.40
C PHE A 70 17.27 -3.56 10.31
N PHE A 71 18.41 -4.15 10.63
CA PHE A 71 19.36 -4.70 9.65
C PHE A 71 19.32 -6.21 9.55
N ASN A 72 19.15 -6.88 10.68
CA ASN A 72 19.13 -8.33 10.76
C ASN A 72 17.69 -8.83 10.87
N TRP A 73 17.18 -9.42 9.78
CA TRP A 73 15.80 -9.90 9.69
C TRP A 73 15.73 -11.43 9.83
N THR A 74 14.71 -11.87 10.53
CA THR A 74 14.44 -13.31 10.65
C THR A 74 13.99 -13.90 9.32
N LYS A 75 14.09 -15.24 9.18
CA LYS A 75 13.37 -15.94 8.12
C LYS A 75 11.88 -15.68 8.29
N PRO A 76 11.13 -15.46 7.17
CA PRO A 76 9.70 -15.20 7.25
C PRO A 76 8.93 -16.38 7.84
N VAL A 77 7.96 -16.06 8.67
CA VAL A 77 6.94 -16.98 9.17
C VAL A 77 5.63 -16.70 8.43
N LEU A 78 4.96 -17.73 7.94
CA LEU A 78 3.68 -17.57 7.25
C LEU A 78 2.54 -17.49 8.28
N LEU A 79 1.65 -16.54 8.08
CA LEU A 79 0.44 -16.36 8.86
C LEU A 79 -0.69 -17.14 8.20
N GLU A 80 -1.31 -18.05 8.93
CA GLU A 80 -2.52 -18.76 8.53
C GLU A 80 -3.75 -17.98 9.01
N VAL A 81 -4.61 -17.56 8.09
CA VAL A 81 -5.79 -16.75 8.43
C VAL A 81 -7.08 -17.55 8.29
N THR A 82 -7.27 -18.27 7.20
CA THR A 82 -8.51 -19.01 6.96
C THR A 82 -8.38 -20.52 7.13
N GLY A 83 -7.16 -21.04 7.15
CA GLY A 83 -6.89 -22.49 7.11
C GLY A 83 -7.31 -23.17 5.79
N GLN A 84 -7.79 -22.39 4.81
CA GLN A 84 -8.27 -22.92 3.54
C GLN A 84 -7.13 -22.96 2.52
N LYS A 85 -6.84 -24.15 2.02
CA LYS A 85 -5.72 -24.36 1.08
C LYS A 85 -5.86 -23.57 -0.23
N ASP A 86 -7.09 -23.35 -0.67
CA ASP A 86 -7.42 -22.71 -1.93
C ASP A 86 -7.60 -21.19 -1.82
N SER A 87 -7.41 -20.59 -0.63
CA SER A 87 -7.44 -19.14 -0.47
C SER A 87 -6.15 -18.48 -0.93
N VAL A 88 -6.30 -17.25 -1.37
CA VAL A 88 -5.20 -16.31 -1.62
C VAL A 88 -5.23 -15.26 -0.53
N ASP A 89 -4.16 -15.19 0.25
CA ASP A 89 -4.06 -14.23 1.35
C ASP A 89 -3.10 -13.10 0.96
N THR A 90 -3.56 -11.87 1.10
CA THR A 90 -2.82 -10.65 0.71
C THR A 90 -2.59 -9.74 1.90
N ALA A 91 -1.36 -9.25 2.04
CA ALA A 91 -1.02 -8.29 3.07
C ALA A 91 -1.72 -6.95 2.80
N CYS A 92 -2.49 -6.46 3.76
CA CYS A 92 -3.27 -5.22 3.68
C CYS A 92 -2.83 -4.16 4.69
N GLY A 93 -1.79 -4.45 5.46
CA GLY A 93 -1.18 -3.48 6.35
C GLY A 93 -1.19 -3.85 7.81
N MET A 94 -0.47 -3.05 8.58
CA MET A 94 -0.33 -3.18 10.02
C MET A 94 -0.70 -1.86 10.68
N TYR A 95 -1.35 -1.94 11.83
CA TYR A 95 -1.72 -0.76 12.60
C TYR A 95 -1.40 -0.95 14.07
N VAL A 96 -0.63 -0.05 14.63
CA VAL A 96 -0.30 -0.03 16.06
C VAL A 96 -1.19 0.98 16.75
N PHE A 97 -1.96 0.53 17.72
CA PHE A 97 -2.86 1.38 18.48
C PHE A 97 -3.07 0.85 19.90
N ASN A 98 -2.93 1.70 20.93
CA ASN A 98 -3.11 1.37 22.36
C ASN A 98 -2.37 0.08 22.77
N ASP A 99 -1.05 0.03 22.51
CA ASP A 99 -0.17 -1.09 22.84
C ASP A 99 -0.58 -2.44 22.21
N LYS A 100 -1.42 -2.41 21.19
CA LYS A 100 -1.78 -3.55 20.37
C LYS A 100 -1.32 -3.37 18.93
N LEU A 101 -0.96 -4.47 18.31
CA LEU A 101 -0.68 -4.59 16.89
C LEU A 101 -1.84 -5.30 16.19
N TYR A 102 -2.37 -4.68 15.15
CA TYR A 102 -3.41 -5.22 14.27
C TYR A 102 -2.80 -5.51 12.91
N LEU A 103 -2.96 -6.75 12.41
CA LEU A 103 -2.57 -7.14 11.06
C LEU A 103 -3.83 -7.35 10.22
N TYR A 104 -3.91 -6.69 9.10
CA TYR A 104 -5.03 -6.80 8.16
C TYR A 104 -4.65 -7.70 6.98
N VAL A 105 -5.47 -8.70 6.73
CA VAL A 105 -5.25 -9.69 5.66
C VAL A 105 -6.49 -9.78 4.79
N GLY A 106 -6.34 -9.42 3.53
CA GLY A 106 -7.35 -9.64 2.51
C GLY A 106 -7.30 -11.08 2.00
N THR A 107 -8.44 -11.76 1.97
CA THR A 107 -8.54 -13.11 1.43
C THR A 107 -9.57 -13.14 0.31
N PHE A 108 -9.32 -13.95 -0.69
CA PHE A 108 -10.24 -14.17 -1.79
C PHE A 108 -9.99 -15.55 -2.41
N PHE A 109 -10.91 -15.96 -3.27
CA PHE A 109 -10.80 -17.20 -4.02
C PHE A 109 -10.86 -16.91 -5.52
N TYR A 110 -10.19 -17.78 -6.28
CA TYR A 110 -10.44 -17.87 -7.71
C TYR A 110 -11.52 -18.94 -7.97
N ASP A 111 -12.35 -18.72 -8.99
CA ASP A 111 -13.12 -19.82 -9.56
C ASP A 111 -12.13 -20.89 -10.03
N ARG A 112 -12.36 -22.15 -9.66
CA ARG A 112 -11.46 -23.27 -9.98
C ARG A 112 -11.22 -23.46 -11.48
N ASN A 113 -12.12 -22.98 -12.30
CA ASN A 113 -11.97 -23.00 -13.77
C ASN A 113 -10.93 -21.99 -14.27
N HIS A 114 -10.49 -21.08 -13.42
CA HIS A 114 -9.56 -20.01 -13.75
C HIS A 114 -8.15 -20.22 -13.18
N VAL A 115 -7.92 -21.33 -12.50
CA VAL A 115 -6.62 -21.65 -11.89
C VAL A 115 -6.21 -23.07 -12.32
N LYS A 116 -4.98 -23.22 -12.78
CA LYS A 116 -4.40 -24.54 -13.11
C LYS A 116 -4.17 -25.37 -11.83
N GLU A 117 -4.03 -26.70 -11.99
CA GLU A 117 -3.77 -27.60 -10.86
C GLU A 117 -2.50 -27.23 -10.05
N ASN A 118 -1.50 -26.64 -10.70
CA ASN A 118 -0.27 -26.19 -10.05
C ASN A 118 -0.41 -24.84 -9.34
N GLY A 119 -1.61 -24.22 -9.31
CA GLY A 119 -1.87 -22.93 -8.69
C GLY A 119 -1.54 -21.71 -9.55
N GLU A 120 -1.13 -21.91 -10.81
CA GLU A 120 -0.90 -20.80 -11.72
C GLU A 120 -2.20 -20.15 -12.17
N ARG A 121 -2.23 -18.83 -12.16
CA ARG A 121 -3.36 -18.05 -12.65
C ARG A 121 -3.53 -18.19 -14.17
N VAL A 122 -4.76 -18.37 -14.61
CA VAL A 122 -5.11 -18.32 -16.02
C VAL A 122 -5.35 -16.87 -16.45
N PHE A 123 -4.82 -16.46 -17.59
CA PHE A 123 -4.87 -15.06 -18.07
C PHE A 123 -6.29 -14.51 -18.30
N GLU A 124 -7.25 -15.36 -18.55
CA GLU A 124 -8.65 -14.96 -18.80
C GLU A 124 -9.49 -14.85 -17.54
N ASP A 125 -8.87 -14.99 -16.39
CA ASP A 125 -9.55 -14.90 -15.12
C ASP A 125 -10.21 -13.52 -14.94
N LYS A 126 -11.48 -13.54 -14.57
CA LYS A 126 -12.34 -12.36 -14.47
C LYS A 126 -12.45 -11.81 -13.04
N GLY A 127 -11.70 -12.34 -12.11
CA GLY A 127 -11.61 -11.70 -10.80
C GLY A 127 -11.70 -12.62 -9.60
N HIS A 128 -11.62 -11.94 -8.47
CA HIS A 128 -11.65 -12.54 -7.15
C HIS A 128 -13.09 -12.82 -6.74
N THR A 129 -13.31 -13.93 -6.07
CA THR A 129 -14.60 -14.30 -5.48
C THR A 129 -14.48 -14.39 -3.97
N ASP A 130 -15.58 -14.13 -3.26
CA ASP A 130 -15.67 -14.19 -1.79
C ASP A 130 -14.58 -13.39 -1.06
N THR A 131 -14.32 -12.18 -1.55
CA THR A 131 -13.33 -11.27 -0.96
C THR A 131 -13.73 -10.87 0.45
N LYS A 132 -12.82 -11.03 1.41
CA LYS A 132 -13.01 -10.70 2.83
C LYS A 132 -11.75 -10.08 3.40
N LEU A 133 -11.93 -9.10 4.28
CA LEU A 133 -10.85 -8.56 5.08
C LEU A 133 -10.90 -9.13 6.49
N TYR A 134 -9.84 -9.80 6.89
CA TYR A 134 -9.65 -10.29 8.25
C TYR A 134 -8.66 -9.42 9.02
N VAL A 135 -8.82 -9.41 10.33
CA VAL A 135 -7.84 -8.82 11.25
C VAL A 135 -7.45 -9.85 12.30
N VAL A 136 -6.17 -9.86 12.64
CA VAL A 136 -5.63 -10.53 13.82
C VAL A 136 -4.96 -9.51 14.70
N GLU A 137 -5.04 -9.66 16.02
CA GLU A 137 -4.43 -8.75 16.97
C GLU A 137 -3.35 -9.45 17.82
N SER A 138 -2.40 -8.67 18.27
CA SER A 138 -1.33 -9.14 19.15
C SER A 138 -0.96 -8.07 20.17
N SER A 139 -0.67 -8.50 21.40
CA SER A 139 -0.11 -7.65 22.46
C SER A 139 1.40 -7.79 22.62
N ASP A 140 2.02 -8.80 22.02
CA ASP A 140 3.46 -9.06 22.08
C ASP A 140 4.18 -8.95 20.71
N GLY A 141 3.42 -8.92 19.61
CA GLY A 141 3.90 -8.87 18.23
C GLY A 141 4.29 -10.24 17.65
N VAL A 142 4.12 -11.31 18.42
CA VAL A 142 4.53 -12.69 18.05
C VAL A 142 3.35 -13.66 18.09
N THR A 143 2.54 -13.58 19.14
CA THR A 143 1.35 -14.39 19.32
C THR A 143 0.13 -13.61 18.84
N PHE A 144 -0.62 -14.17 17.91
CA PHE A 144 -1.79 -13.53 17.31
C PHE A 144 -3.09 -14.22 17.73
N SER A 145 -4.15 -13.43 17.83
CA SER A 145 -5.50 -13.91 18.04
C SER A 145 -5.99 -14.77 16.88
N GLU A 146 -7.10 -15.49 17.09
CA GLU A 146 -7.87 -16.04 15.97
C GLU A 146 -8.29 -14.91 15.03
N PRO A 147 -8.31 -15.16 13.70
CA PRO A 147 -8.73 -14.17 12.70
C PRO A 147 -10.20 -13.77 12.85
N VAL A 148 -10.46 -12.48 12.83
CA VAL A 148 -11.82 -11.93 12.91
C VAL A 148 -12.16 -11.28 11.56
N PHE A 149 -13.30 -11.68 10.97
CA PHE A 149 -13.82 -11.00 9.79
C PHE A 149 -14.30 -9.60 10.15
N THR A 150 -13.77 -8.57 9.48
CA THR A 150 -14.06 -7.17 9.78
C THR A 150 -15.43 -6.68 9.27
N GLY A 151 -16.15 -7.52 8.51
CA GLY A 151 -17.35 -7.11 7.76
C GLY A 151 -17.04 -6.47 6.41
N LEU A 152 -15.78 -6.14 6.12
CA LEU A 152 -15.37 -5.50 4.88
C LEU A 152 -15.04 -6.55 3.80
N LYS A 153 -15.61 -6.34 2.62
CA LYS A 153 -15.41 -7.17 1.44
C LYS A 153 -14.49 -6.45 0.42
N MET A 154 -13.31 -6.10 0.89
CA MET A 154 -12.29 -5.38 0.12
C MET A 154 -10.90 -5.89 0.46
N VAL A 155 -9.94 -5.60 -0.42
CA VAL A 155 -8.51 -5.80 -0.20
C VAL A 155 -7.87 -4.41 -0.10
N PRO A 156 -7.66 -3.88 1.13
CA PRO A 156 -6.99 -2.61 1.30
C PRO A 156 -5.56 -2.63 0.77
N ASN A 157 -5.16 -1.49 0.24
CA ASN A 157 -3.78 -1.29 -0.24
C ASN A 157 -2.94 -0.43 0.72
N MET A 158 -3.56 0.15 1.75
CA MET A 158 -2.92 0.89 2.83
C MET A 158 -3.45 0.45 4.19
N PRO A 159 -2.61 0.50 5.24
CA PRO A 159 -3.06 0.23 6.59
C PRO A 159 -4.01 1.32 7.11
N PRO A 160 -4.73 1.06 8.21
CA PRO A 160 -5.52 2.10 8.86
C PRO A 160 -4.71 3.35 9.20
N LYS A 161 -5.33 4.51 9.03
CA LYS A 161 -4.81 5.82 9.42
C LYS A 161 -5.76 6.52 10.38
N ARG A 162 -5.22 7.03 11.48
CA ARG A 162 -5.96 7.90 12.39
C ARG A 162 -5.98 9.32 11.84
N LEU A 163 -7.14 9.91 11.78
CA LEU A 163 -7.35 11.30 11.39
C LEU A 163 -7.40 12.22 12.62
N LYS A 164 -7.23 13.52 12.42
CA LYS A 164 -7.25 14.51 13.52
C LYS A 164 -8.59 14.55 14.25
N ASN A 165 -9.69 14.30 13.54
CA ASN A 165 -11.04 14.21 14.10
C ASN A 165 -11.33 12.93 14.91
N GLY A 166 -10.34 12.07 15.07
CA GLY A 166 -10.43 10.84 15.84
C GLY A 166 -10.99 9.64 15.06
N LYS A 167 -11.45 9.80 13.84
CA LYS A 167 -11.84 8.69 12.97
C LYS A 167 -10.62 7.91 12.48
N THR A 168 -10.81 6.64 12.20
CA THR A 168 -9.79 5.80 11.57
C THR A 168 -10.29 5.38 10.20
N VAL A 169 -9.45 5.49 9.17
CA VAL A 169 -9.79 5.15 7.79
C VAL A 169 -8.86 4.07 7.26
N ILE A 170 -9.37 3.22 6.38
CA ILE A 170 -8.58 2.24 5.64
C ILE A 170 -8.91 2.34 4.15
N CYS A 171 -7.89 2.48 3.30
CA CYS A 171 -8.05 2.72 1.86
C CYS A 171 -7.84 1.45 1.04
N GLY A 172 -8.69 1.26 0.04
CA GLY A 172 -8.60 0.19 -0.95
C GLY A 172 -8.71 0.72 -2.38
N ASN A 173 -9.15 -0.12 -3.29
CA ASN A 173 -9.33 0.27 -4.68
C ASN A 173 -10.63 1.06 -4.84
N PHE A 174 -10.54 2.35 -5.08
CA PHE A 174 -11.67 3.26 -5.24
C PHE A 174 -12.70 3.25 -4.08
N LEU A 175 -12.32 2.63 -3.00
CA LEU A 175 -13.11 2.45 -1.80
C LEU A 175 -12.28 2.80 -0.59
N PHE A 176 -12.95 3.20 0.45
CA PHE A 176 -12.38 3.26 1.78
C PHE A 176 -13.42 2.83 2.81
N ALA A 177 -12.96 2.55 4.00
CA ALA A 177 -13.84 2.30 5.11
C ALA A 177 -13.46 3.22 6.28
N VAL A 178 -14.46 3.60 7.04
CA VAL A 178 -14.32 4.48 8.20
C VAL A 178 -14.75 3.73 9.45
N ASN A 179 -13.98 3.91 10.51
CA ASN A 179 -14.34 3.49 11.86
C ASN A 179 -14.33 4.72 12.79
N ASP A 180 -15.49 5.14 13.23
CA ASP A 180 -15.69 6.29 14.11
C ASP A 180 -15.35 5.98 15.58
N GLU A 181 -15.30 4.70 15.94
CA GLU A 181 -15.18 4.19 17.31
C GLU A 181 -14.03 3.18 17.46
N PHE A 182 -12.97 3.31 16.67
CA PHE A 182 -11.88 2.31 16.62
C PHE A 182 -11.31 1.97 18.00
N GLU A 183 -11.23 2.94 18.89
CA GLU A 183 -10.72 2.77 20.25
C GLU A 183 -11.49 1.72 21.07
N ASN A 184 -12.80 1.72 20.93
CA ASN A 184 -13.70 0.83 21.66
C ASN A 184 -14.17 -0.37 20.83
N ARG A 185 -14.21 -0.20 19.51
CA ARG A 185 -14.74 -1.18 18.54
C ARG A 185 -13.86 -1.25 17.30
N PRO A 186 -12.67 -1.85 17.38
CA PRO A 186 -11.69 -1.86 16.29
C PRO A 186 -12.20 -2.53 15.00
N ASN A 187 -13.26 -3.34 15.09
CA ASN A 187 -13.85 -4.02 13.94
C ASN A 187 -15.19 -3.41 13.46
N ASN A 188 -15.56 -2.24 13.95
CA ASN A 188 -16.81 -1.56 13.55
C ASN A 188 -16.58 -0.65 12.33
N TRP A 189 -16.27 -1.25 11.20
CA TRP A 189 -16.01 -0.55 9.95
C TRP A 189 -17.29 -0.31 9.15
N LYS A 190 -17.34 0.85 8.49
CA LYS A 190 -18.36 1.19 7.50
C LYS A 190 -17.68 1.45 6.18
N THR A 191 -18.08 0.72 5.14
CA THR A 191 -17.59 0.96 3.78
C THR A 191 -18.19 2.26 3.26
N GLU A 192 -17.33 3.11 2.70
CA GLU A 192 -17.69 4.37 2.07
C GLU A 192 -17.16 4.39 0.63
N SER A 193 -17.80 5.17 -0.22
CA SER A 193 -17.41 5.32 -1.61
C SER A 193 -17.03 6.76 -1.91
N PHE A 194 -16.07 6.95 -2.82
CA PHE A 194 -15.74 8.24 -3.40
C PHE A 194 -16.81 8.74 -4.39
N CYS A 195 -17.90 8.02 -4.54
CA CYS A 195 -19.04 8.41 -5.33
C CYS A 195 -20.32 7.94 -4.63
N SER A 196 -21.14 8.87 -4.16
CA SER A 196 -22.32 8.60 -3.32
C SER A 196 -23.36 7.69 -3.98
N ASP A 197 -23.39 7.67 -5.32
CA ASP A 197 -24.37 6.89 -6.09
C ASP A 197 -23.94 5.44 -6.37
N LEU A 198 -22.75 5.04 -5.88
CA LEU A 198 -22.25 3.69 -6.06
C LEU A 198 -22.59 2.80 -4.87
N THR A 199 -23.59 1.96 -5.05
CA THR A 199 -23.72 0.73 -4.28
C THR A 199 -22.72 -0.28 -4.84
N ILE A 200 -21.63 -0.53 -4.12
CA ILE A 200 -20.65 -1.50 -4.53
C ILE A 200 -21.06 -2.85 -3.97
N ASP A 201 -21.59 -3.69 -4.86
CA ASP A 201 -21.74 -5.10 -4.58
C ASP A 201 -20.38 -5.79 -4.67
N ASP A 202 -20.14 -6.76 -3.82
CA ASP A 202 -18.87 -7.41 -3.55
C ASP A 202 -18.15 -8.03 -4.72
N SER A 203 -18.91 -8.45 -5.71
CA SER A 203 -18.43 -9.13 -6.91
C SER A 203 -18.01 -8.16 -8.01
N GLU A 204 -18.40 -6.89 -7.89
CA GLU A 204 -18.04 -5.91 -8.88
C GLU A 204 -16.71 -5.31 -8.53
N SER A 205 -15.69 -5.81 -9.21
CA SER A 205 -14.36 -5.24 -9.12
C SER A 205 -14.44 -3.72 -9.28
N PHE A 206 -13.50 -3.02 -8.68
CA PHE A 206 -13.35 -1.59 -8.78
C PHE A 206 -13.43 -1.03 -10.22
N TYR A 207 -13.18 -1.85 -11.25
CA TYR A 207 -13.32 -1.48 -12.66
C TYR A 207 -14.73 -1.00 -13.00
N ARG A 208 -15.75 -1.74 -12.56
CA ARG A 208 -17.14 -1.35 -12.78
C ARG A 208 -17.56 -0.15 -11.95
N ALA A 209 -16.96 -0.01 -10.77
CA ALA A 209 -17.21 1.14 -9.92
C ALA A 209 -16.76 2.44 -10.60
N SER A 210 -15.56 2.49 -11.17
CA SER A 210 -15.07 3.66 -11.88
C SER A 210 -15.82 3.95 -13.18
N GLU A 211 -16.28 2.92 -13.90
CA GLU A 211 -17.14 3.08 -15.08
C GLU A 211 -18.52 3.65 -14.71
N LYS A 212 -19.16 3.11 -13.67
CA LYS A 212 -20.44 3.62 -13.15
C LYS A 212 -20.35 5.07 -12.66
N ALA A 213 -19.21 5.47 -12.13
CA ALA A 213 -18.96 6.85 -11.74
C ALA A 213 -18.78 7.82 -12.93
N GLY A 214 -18.91 7.35 -14.17
CA GLY A 214 -18.69 8.15 -15.36
C GLY A 214 -17.23 8.60 -15.55
N LEU A 215 -16.30 7.98 -14.83
CA LEU A 215 -14.87 8.18 -15.00
C LEU A 215 -14.44 7.40 -16.25
N ASN A 216 -14.08 8.09 -17.30
CA ASN A 216 -13.50 7.47 -18.50
C ASN A 216 -12.11 6.85 -18.22
N THR A 217 -11.67 6.89 -17.00
CA THR A 217 -10.41 6.35 -16.51
C THR A 217 -10.68 5.40 -15.37
N VAL A 218 -9.97 4.31 -15.37
CA VAL A 218 -9.97 3.37 -14.26
C VAL A 218 -8.98 3.87 -13.23
N VAL A 219 -9.50 4.38 -12.11
CA VAL A 219 -8.69 4.72 -10.94
C VAL A 219 -8.64 3.52 -9.99
N CYS A 220 -7.52 3.34 -9.33
CA CYS A 220 -7.17 2.12 -8.61
C CYS A 220 -6.86 2.41 -7.15
N GLU A 221 -5.79 1.81 -6.64
CA GLU A 221 -5.37 1.98 -5.27
C GLU A 221 -5.30 3.45 -4.90
N CYS A 222 -5.86 3.78 -3.76
CA CYS A 222 -5.82 5.11 -3.21
C CYS A 222 -5.10 5.15 -1.88
N ASP A 223 -4.64 6.34 -1.54
CA ASP A 223 -4.19 6.71 -0.21
C ASP A 223 -4.63 8.14 0.08
N LEU A 224 -4.90 8.46 1.34
CA LEU A 224 -5.44 9.75 1.72
C LEU A 224 -4.62 10.43 2.84
N PHE A 225 -4.70 11.74 2.87
CA PHE A 225 -4.19 12.58 3.95
C PHE A 225 -5.16 13.72 4.25
N GLU A 226 -5.03 14.28 5.45
CA GLU A 226 -5.83 15.40 5.93
C GLU A 226 -4.98 16.67 5.91
N LYS A 227 -5.45 17.73 5.27
CA LYS A 227 -4.82 19.06 5.23
C LYS A 227 -5.07 19.83 6.53
N ASP A 228 -4.37 20.94 6.71
CA ASP A 228 -4.52 21.80 7.90
C ASP A 228 -5.88 22.52 7.94
N ASP A 229 -6.51 22.74 6.79
CA ASP A 229 -7.85 23.30 6.65
C ASP A 229 -8.97 22.27 6.75
N GLU A 230 -8.66 21.08 7.33
CA GLU A 230 -9.59 19.96 7.49
C GLU A 230 -10.12 19.36 6.19
N THR A 231 -9.47 19.64 5.06
CA THR A 231 -9.78 18.96 3.79
C THR A 231 -9.11 17.60 3.76
N PHE A 232 -9.90 16.57 3.52
CA PHE A 232 -9.41 15.24 3.19
C PHE A 232 -9.10 15.17 1.70
N VAL A 233 -7.90 14.74 1.37
CA VAL A 233 -7.44 14.57 0.00
C VAL A 233 -7.15 13.11 -0.24
N SER A 234 -7.83 12.48 -1.18
CA SER A 234 -7.52 11.14 -1.65
C SER A 234 -6.81 11.21 -2.99
N LEU A 235 -5.66 10.57 -3.09
CA LEU A 235 -4.94 10.38 -4.33
C LEU A 235 -5.16 8.96 -4.84
N PHE A 236 -5.28 8.81 -6.15
CA PHE A 236 -5.53 7.55 -6.82
C PHE A 236 -4.49 7.28 -7.89
N ARG A 237 -4.05 6.04 -7.98
CA ARG A 237 -3.31 5.53 -9.12
C ARG A 237 -4.27 5.35 -10.31
N SER A 238 -3.84 5.70 -11.52
CA SER A 238 -4.53 5.36 -12.75
C SER A 238 -4.07 3.98 -13.26
N GLN A 239 -5.01 3.15 -13.74
CA GLN A 239 -4.73 1.81 -14.24
C GLN A 239 -5.06 1.62 -15.72
N LYS A 240 -5.90 2.44 -16.33
CA LYS A 240 -6.23 2.35 -17.74
C LYS A 240 -5.11 2.96 -18.60
N LYS A 241 -4.61 2.23 -19.59
CA LYS A 241 -3.39 2.56 -20.34
C LYS A 241 -3.36 3.97 -20.93
N GLU A 242 -4.48 4.44 -21.46
CA GLU A 242 -4.61 5.79 -22.05
C GLU A 242 -4.51 6.93 -21.02
N TYR A 243 -4.63 6.61 -19.73
CA TYR A 243 -4.57 7.58 -18.63
C TYR A 243 -3.35 7.40 -17.72
N PHE A 244 -2.43 6.52 -18.09
CA PHE A 244 -1.22 6.31 -17.32
C PHE A 244 -0.38 7.57 -17.21
N GLY A 245 0.40 7.63 -16.16
CA GLY A 245 1.41 8.65 -15.96
C GLY A 245 1.06 9.72 -14.94
N TYR A 246 -0.18 9.77 -14.47
CA TYR A 246 -0.61 10.78 -13.51
C TYR A 246 -1.45 10.18 -12.38
N LEU A 247 -1.38 10.80 -11.21
CA LEU A 247 -2.34 10.57 -10.14
C LEU A 247 -3.64 11.33 -10.43
N TYR A 248 -4.71 10.84 -9.85
CA TYR A 248 -6.00 11.52 -9.76
C TYR A 248 -6.24 11.94 -8.33
N ALA A 249 -7.00 12.99 -8.09
CA ALA A 249 -7.33 13.47 -6.76
C ALA A 249 -8.83 13.71 -6.59
N SER A 250 -9.31 13.45 -5.40
CA SER A 250 -10.65 13.79 -4.92
C SER A 250 -10.54 14.44 -3.55
N GLU A 251 -11.41 15.37 -3.24
CA GLU A 251 -11.41 16.11 -1.98
C GLU A 251 -12.77 16.01 -1.27
N SER A 252 -12.73 16.00 0.07
CA SER A 252 -13.90 16.00 0.92
C SER A 252 -13.67 16.83 2.19
N LYS A 253 -14.74 17.34 2.79
CA LYS A 253 -14.71 18.01 4.11
C LYS A 253 -15.27 17.13 5.24
N ASP A 254 -15.93 16.03 4.92
CA ASP A 254 -16.67 15.22 5.89
C ASP A 254 -16.48 13.70 5.75
N LEU A 255 -15.71 13.26 4.76
CA LEU A 255 -15.49 11.87 4.34
C LEU A 255 -16.75 11.20 3.72
N LYS A 256 -17.79 11.97 3.41
CA LYS A 256 -19.03 11.45 2.82
C LYS A 256 -19.25 11.99 1.42
N GLU A 257 -19.15 13.30 1.29
CA GLU A 257 -19.28 13.97 0.01
C GLU A 257 -17.88 14.23 -0.57
N TRP A 258 -17.61 13.65 -1.74
CA TRP A 258 -16.35 13.75 -2.43
C TRP A 258 -16.50 14.39 -3.80
N THR A 259 -15.55 15.21 -4.18
CA THR A 259 -15.44 15.66 -5.57
C THR A 259 -15.15 14.45 -6.46
N LEU A 260 -15.60 14.48 -7.71
CA LEU A 260 -15.21 13.44 -8.66
C LEU A 260 -13.67 13.44 -8.82
N PRO A 261 -13.03 12.26 -8.83
CA PRO A 261 -11.59 12.18 -9.05
C PRO A 261 -11.19 12.83 -10.37
N THR A 262 -10.33 13.82 -10.30
CA THR A 262 -9.83 14.56 -11.46
C THR A 262 -8.33 14.34 -11.62
N LYS A 263 -7.86 14.37 -12.88
CA LYS A 263 -6.44 14.28 -13.20
C LYS A 263 -5.67 15.42 -12.54
N THR A 264 -4.55 15.09 -11.93
CA THR A 264 -3.60 16.06 -11.37
C THR A 264 -2.41 16.27 -12.32
N ASP A 265 -1.55 17.24 -11.99
CA ASP A 265 -0.23 17.39 -12.63
C ASP A 265 0.87 16.64 -11.84
N PHE A 266 0.48 15.65 -11.03
CA PHE A 266 1.41 14.80 -10.29
C PHE A 266 1.70 13.51 -11.06
N THR A 267 2.94 13.33 -11.53
CA THR A 267 3.35 12.15 -12.29
C THR A 267 3.53 10.91 -11.40
N ASN A 268 3.10 9.73 -11.92
CA ASN A 268 3.28 8.44 -11.26
C ASN A 268 3.30 7.30 -12.28
N ASP A 269 4.26 6.38 -12.17
CA ASP A 269 4.47 5.26 -13.10
C ASP A 269 3.57 4.06 -12.79
N THR A 270 2.25 4.28 -12.78
CA THR A 270 1.24 3.22 -12.59
C THR A 270 1.60 2.23 -11.47
N SER A 271 1.99 2.79 -10.33
CA SER A 271 2.38 2.06 -9.12
C SER A 271 1.59 2.57 -7.94
N LYS A 272 1.26 1.68 -6.99
CA LYS A 272 0.82 2.09 -5.67
C LYS A 272 1.88 2.99 -5.04
N PHE A 273 1.46 3.96 -4.30
CA PHE A 273 2.28 4.94 -3.59
C PHE A 273 1.83 5.03 -2.13
N CYS A 274 2.55 5.78 -1.33
CA CYS A 274 2.19 6.09 0.04
C CYS A 274 2.23 7.60 0.24
N VAL A 275 1.22 8.17 0.90
CA VAL A 275 1.18 9.57 1.28
C VAL A 275 0.93 9.71 2.78
N GLY A 276 1.39 10.81 3.35
CA GLY A 276 1.18 11.06 4.77
C GLY A 276 1.71 12.42 5.19
N ARG A 277 1.82 12.61 6.49
CA ARG A 277 2.32 13.83 7.10
C ARG A 277 3.50 13.51 8.00
N LEU A 278 4.55 14.32 7.91
CA LEU A 278 5.73 14.28 8.78
C LEU A 278 5.41 14.95 10.12
N ALA A 279 6.17 14.63 11.16
CA ALA A 279 6.06 15.26 12.47
C ALA A 279 6.27 16.78 12.43
N ASN A 280 7.06 17.28 11.46
CA ASN A 280 7.27 18.72 11.26
C ASN A 280 6.11 19.42 10.53
N GLY A 281 5.02 18.69 10.21
CA GLY A 281 3.82 19.22 9.58
C GLY A 281 3.82 19.19 8.05
N LYS A 282 4.95 18.95 7.40
CA LYS A 282 5.00 18.80 5.93
C LYS A 282 4.31 17.51 5.47
N TYR A 283 3.83 17.49 4.24
CA TYR A 283 3.23 16.32 3.61
C TYR A 283 4.26 15.59 2.76
N TYR A 284 4.18 14.26 2.70
CA TYR A 284 5.05 13.46 1.86
C TYR A 284 4.26 12.55 0.92
N TYR A 285 4.87 12.27 -0.22
CA TYR A 285 4.55 11.21 -1.15
C TYR A 285 5.78 10.33 -1.31
N VAL A 286 5.60 9.01 -1.31
CA VAL A 286 6.64 8.05 -1.67
C VAL A 286 6.12 7.18 -2.80
N GLY A 287 6.77 7.19 -3.95
CA GLY A 287 6.34 6.45 -5.13
C GLY A 287 7.30 6.59 -6.32
N ASN A 288 6.78 6.38 -7.52
CA ASN A 288 7.58 6.28 -8.75
C ASN A 288 7.13 7.37 -9.75
N PRO A 289 7.70 8.57 -9.72
CA PRO A 289 7.23 9.68 -10.58
C PRO A 289 7.72 9.63 -12.03
N VAL A 290 8.69 8.77 -12.38
CA VAL A 290 9.20 8.67 -13.76
C VAL A 290 8.38 7.68 -14.56
N VAL A 291 7.48 8.18 -15.39
CA VAL A 291 6.53 7.41 -16.17
C VAL A 291 7.21 6.54 -17.22
N GLY A 292 6.76 5.27 -17.35
CA GLY A 292 7.28 4.32 -18.33
C GLY A 292 8.68 3.77 -18.02
N ASN A 293 9.18 3.98 -16.81
CA ASN A 293 10.53 3.58 -16.42
C ASN A 293 10.60 2.33 -15.53
N GLY A 294 9.53 1.52 -15.52
CA GLY A 294 9.48 0.25 -14.79
C GLY A 294 9.46 0.45 -13.27
N ARG A 295 8.72 1.45 -12.80
CA ARG A 295 8.60 1.82 -11.37
C ARG A 295 9.97 2.13 -10.73
N CYS A 296 10.78 2.92 -11.42
CA CYS A 296 12.09 3.37 -10.96
C CYS A 296 12.37 4.78 -11.48
N PRO A 297 12.97 5.69 -10.71
CA PRO A 297 13.38 5.52 -9.31
C PRO A 297 12.21 5.47 -8.34
N LEU A 298 12.49 5.04 -7.10
CA LEU A 298 11.65 5.32 -5.95
C LEU A 298 12.05 6.69 -5.39
N VAL A 299 11.07 7.56 -5.22
CA VAL A 299 11.28 8.96 -4.85
C VAL A 299 10.36 9.32 -3.68
N MET A 300 10.89 10.11 -2.75
CA MET A 300 10.09 10.86 -1.80
C MET A 300 9.93 12.29 -2.30
N SER A 301 8.71 12.79 -2.36
CA SER A 301 8.41 14.20 -2.64
C SER A 301 7.75 14.83 -1.43
N VAL A 302 8.10 16.07 -1.10
CA VAL A 302 7.63 16.77 0.10
C VAL A 302 6.97 18.09 -0.27
N SER A 303 5.88 18.41 0.44
CA SER A 303 5.10 19.63 0.28
C SER A 303 4.80 20.27 1.63
N VAL A 304 4.83 21.59 1.71
CA VAL A 304 4.39 22.33 2.92
C VAL A 304 2.86 22.32 3.05
N GLY A 305 2.15 22.52 1.95
CA GLY A 305 0.67 22.66 1.96
C GLY A 305 -0.09 21.43 1.46
N GLY A 306 0.60 20.35 1.07
CA GLY A 306 -0.05 19.15 0.52
C GLY A 306 -0.50 19.28 -0.94
N GLU A 307 -0.13 20.34 -1.65
CA GLU A 307 -0.50 20.57 -3.04
C GLU A 307 0.72 20.60 -3.96
N ASN A 308 1.65 21.50 -3.70
CA ASN A 308 2.87 21.66 -4.51
C ASN A 308 3.99 20.87 -3.83
N PHE A 309 4.37 19.74 -4.42
CA PHE A 309 5.48 18.91 -3.95
C PHE A 309 6.76 19.36 -4.67
N THR A 310 7.57 20.15 -3.98
CA THR A 310 8.73 20.84 -4.53
C THR A 310 10.09 20.33 -4.06
N GLU A 311 10.13 19.59 -2.96
CA GLU A 311 11.36 18.97 -2.48
C GLU A 311 11.34 17.50 -2.92
N HIS A 312 12.41 17.00 -3.55
CA HIS A 312 12.43 15.66 -4.12
C HIS A 312 13.73 14.93 -3.77
N TYR A 313 13.59 13.72 -3.22
CA TYR A 313 14.70 12.89 -2.76
C TYR A 313 14.65 11.53 -3.46
N VAL A 314 15.72 11.16 -4.18
CA VAL A 314 15.85 9.83 -4.76
C VAL A 314 16.22 8.83 -3.67
N LEU A 315 15.29 7.93 -3.36
CA LEU A 315 15.48 6.90 -2.35
C LEU A 315 16.25 5.70 -2.90
N THR A 316 15.96 5.29 -4.13
CA THR A 316 16.74 4.30 -4.87
C THR A 316 16.46 4.39 -6.37
N ASP A 317 17.49 4.23 -7.17
CA ASP A 317 17.44 4.20 -8.64
C ASP A 317 17.95 2.85 -9.20
N GLU A 318 18.08 1.85 -8.33
CA GLU A 318 18.52 0.52 -8.70
C GLU A 318 17.46 -0.25 -9.50
N LYS A 319 17.89 -0.88 -10.60
CA LYS A 319 17.04 -1.73 -11.44
C LYS A 319 17.64 -3.14 -11.50
N PRO A 320 17.49 -3.96 -10.46
CA PRO A 320 17.97 -5.33 -10.50
C PRO A 320 17.22 -6.15 -11.55
N SER A 321 17.90 -7.12 -12.14
CA SER A 321 17.27 -8.04 -13.10
C SER A 321 16.26 -8.94 -12.41
N VAL A 322 15.17 -9.25 -13.10
CA VAL A 322 14.20 -10.28 -12.69
C VAL A 322 14.89 -11.64 -12.71
N ARG A 323 14.85 -12.36 -11.60
CA ARG A 323 15.48 -13.69 -11.44
C ARG A 323 14.50 -14.82 -11.78
N TYR A 324 13.24 -14.63 -11.45
CA TYR A 324 12.20 -15.65 -11.63
C TYR A 324 11.10 -15.11 -12.55
N LYS A 325 10.89 -15.79 -13.66
CA LYS A 325 9.82 -15.44 -14.58
C LYS A 325 8.44 -15.71 -13.95
N GLY A 326 7.47 -14.87 -14.25
CA GLY A 326 6.11 -15.04 -13.76
C GLY A 326 5.17 -13.96 -14.28
N PHE A 327 3.87 -14.19 -14.10
CA PHE A 327 2.85 -13.21 -14.41
C PHE A 327 2.93 -12.02 -13.47
N ALA A 328 2.74 -10.83 -14.02
CA ALA A 328 2.78 -9.55 -13.30
C ALA A 328 4.07 -9.27 -12.50
N LYS A 329 5.15 -10.01 -12.73
CA LYS A 329 6.46 -9.82 -12.06
C LYS A 329 7.25 -8.74 -12.78
N PHE A 330 7.02 -7.51 -12.37
CA PHE A 330 7.72 -6.33 -12.86
C PHE A 330 7.71 -5.22 -11.80
N GLY A 331 8.56 -4.23 -12.01
CA GLY A 331 8.64 -3.06 -11.15
C GLY A 331 9.82 -3.12 -10.20
N ALA A 332 10.89 -2.41 -10.57
CA ALA A 332 12.16 -2.42 -9.84
C ALA A 332 12.02 -1.99 -8.38
N CYS A 333 11.12 -1.03 -8.07
CA CYS A 333 10.90 -0.47 -6.74
C CYS A 333 9.41 -0.20 -6.54
N ALA A 334 8.62 -1.26 -6.30
CA ALA A 334 7.16 -1.18 -6.35
C ALA A 334 6.50 -1.20 -4.97
N TYR A 335 5.34 -0.57 -4.88
CA TYR A 335 4.42 -0.62 -3.75
C TYR A 335 5.06 -0.21 -2.42
N PRO A 336 5.61 1.00 -2.34
CA PRO A 336 6.20 1.46 -1.09
C PRO A 336 5.15 1.65 -0.01
N TYR A 337 5.61 1.46 1.22
CA TYR A 337 4.97 1.94 2.42
C TYR A 337 6.01 2.65 3.28
N ALA A 338 5.61 3.74 3.94
CA ALA A 338 6.53 4.57 4.70
C ALA A 338 5.89 5.07 5.99
N PHE A 339 6.73 5.29 7.01
CA PHE A 339 6.34 5.91 8.27
C PHE A 339 7.54 6.60 8.93
N GLU A 340 7.26 7.56 9.81
CA GLU A 340 8.23 8.24 10.65
C GLU A 340 8.16 7.69 12.07
N ASP A 341 9.31 7.40 12.68
CA ASP A 341 9.43 7.04 14.09
C ASP A 341 10.71 7.63 14.68
N GLY A 342 10.55 8.51 15.66
CA GLY A 342 11.66 9.24 16.26
C GLY A 342 12.42 10.08 15.23
N ASP A 343 13.73 9.91 15.17
CA ASP A 343 14.62 10.66 14.27
C ASP A 343 14.69 10.07 12.86
N TYR A 344 13.94 9.00 12.57
CA TYR A 344 14.07 8.28 11.33
C TYR A 344 12.77 8.20 10.53
N PHE A 345 12.91 8.28 9.21
CA PHE A 345 11.90 7.92 8.24
C PHE A 345 12.23 6.57 7.62
N TYR A 346 11.29 5.66 7.64
CA TYR A 346 11.42 4.28 7.19
C TYR A 346 10.59 4.04 5.94
N VAL A 347 11.15 3.33 4.98
CA VAL A 347 10.45 2.94 3.74
C VAL A 347 10.71 1.47 3.47
N ILE A 348 9.66 0.73 3.14
CA ILE A 348 9.74 -0.65 2.65
C ILE A 348 9.11 -0.72 1.26
N TYR A 349 9.65 -1.54 0.38
CA TYR A 349 9.18 -1.70 -0.99
C TYR A 349 9.52 -3.10 -1.54
N SER A 350 8.78 -3.55 -2.55
CA SER A 350 9.11 -4.78 -3.27
C SER A 350 10.01 -4.50 -4.46
N VAL A 351 10.89 -5.46 -4.76
CA VAL A 351 11.81 -5.43 -5.89
C VAL A 351 11.44 -6.52 -6.87
N ASN A 352 11.01 -6.14 -8.07
CA ASN A 352 10.56 -7.05 -9.13
C ASN A 352 9.42 -8.01 -8.72
N LYS A 353 8.71 -7.71 -7.61
CA LYS A 353 7.79 -8.65 -6.94
C LYS A 353 8.43 -10.00 -6.57
N GLU A 354 9.72 -9.96 -6.27
CA GLU A 354 10.54 -11.11 -5.84
C GLU A 354 11.08 -10.89 -4.44
N ASP A 355 11.72 -9.75 -4.22
CA ASP A 355 12.38 -9.41 -2.97
C ASP A 355 11.64 -8.31 -2.23
N VAL A 356 11.90 -8.20 -0.94
CA VAL A 356 11.46 -7.08 -0.10
C VAL A 356 12.69 -6.41 0.47
N GLN A 357 12.80 -5.11 0.23
CA GLN A 357 13.86 -4.28 0.79
C GLN A 357 13.27 -3.16 1.65
N ALA A 358 14.03 -2.73 2.63
CA ALA A 358 13.72 -1.56 3.43
C ALA A 358 14.92 -0.60 3.47
N LEU A 359 14.62 0.67 3.63
CA LEU A 359 15.60 1.70 3.86
C LEU A 359 15.14 2.66 4.95
N ARG A 360 16.09 3.34 5.57
CA ARG A 360 15.80 4.44 6.50
C ARG A 360 16.82 5.56 6.35
N PHE A 361 16.41 6.74 6.71
CA PHE A 361 17.27 7.92 6.79
C PHE A 361 16.80 8.83 7.95
N LYS A 362 17.66 9.72 8.39
CA LYS A 362 17.30 10.68 9.42
C LYS A 362 16.38 11.75 8.86
N THR A 363 15.32 12.09 9.58
CA THR A 363 14.34 13.10 9.14
C THR A 363 14.93 14.49 9.00
N ASN A 364 16.01 14.82 9.74
CA ASN A 364 16.70 16.09 9.59
C ASN A 364 17.44 16.25 8.24
N GLU A 365 17.69 15.17 7.51
CA GLU A 365 18.23 15.22 6.15
C GLU A 365 17.22 15.81 5.14
N LEU A 366 15.92 15.79 5.47
CA LEU A 366 14.86 16.38 4.63
C LEU A 366 14.84 17.92 4.66
N ASN A 367 15.58 18.54 5.55
CA ASN A 367 15.57 19.98 5.68
C ASN A 367 16.66 20.67 4.86
N GLY A 368 17.37 19.94 4.01
CA GLY A 368 18.46 20.40 3.19
C GLY A 368 19.36 21.41 3.91
N ASN A 369 20.62 21.14 4.09
CA ASN A 369 21.57 22.14 4.56
C ASN A 369 21.53 23.33 3.58
N LYS A 370 20.63 24.30 3.82
CA LYS A 370 20.68 25.63 3.22
C LYS A 370 21.12 26.62 4.26
#